data_d24ddb41790e552dd69dcbccab2268f0
#
_entry.id   d24ddb41790e552dd69dcbccab2268f0
#
_cell.length_a   1.000
_cell.length_b   1.000
_cell.length_c   1.000
_cell.angle_alpha   90.00
_cell.angle_beta   90.00
_cell.angle_gamma   90.00
#
_symmetry.space_group_name_H-M   'P 1'
#
loop_
_entity.id
_entity.type
_entity.pdbx_description
1 polymer ?
#
loop_
_entity_poly.entity_id
_entity_poly.type
_entity_poly.pdbx_seq_one_letter_code
_entity_poly.pdbx_strand_id
1 'polypeptide(L)'
;VHVAAQATYAEDSFFYSGHFPGFPLTPGVIIIETMAQASSLMMLTTPCYSGQIVYFVGIREARFFKAVLPGAVIRLTGSVVSMRHGVVESSMEAWTGGVRAAVAIVTCTFRPHRSSSDREGKVGG
;
A
#
# COMPACT_ATOMS: atom_id res chain seq x y z
N VAL A 1 1.52 12.25 10.47
CA VAL A 1 0.50 11.91 9.47
C VAL A 1 0.11 10.45 9.64
N HIS A 2 -1.17 10.21 9.74
CA HIS A 2 -1.72 8.89 9.99
C HIS A 2 -2.79 8.56 8.96
N VAL A 3 -2.99 7.27 8.74
CA VAL A 3 -4.09 6.78 7.90
C VAL A 3 -4.85 5.70 8.64
N ALA A 4 -6.16 5.66 8.39
CA ALA A 4 -7.00 4.53 8.75
C ALA A 4 -7.91 4.28 7.55
N ALA A 5 -7.91 3.04 7.05
CA ALA A 5 -8.66 2.66 5.87
C ALA A 5 -9.20 1.24 6.03
N GLN A 6 -10.09 0.85 5.14
CA GLN A 6 -10.62 -0.50 5.09
C GLN A 6 -10.54 -1.04 3.68
N ALA A 7 -10.34 -2.34 3.56
CA ALA A 7 -10.35 -3.04 2.30
C ALA A 7 -11.04 -4.39 2.47
N THR A 8 -11.66 -4.87 1.42
CA THR A 8 -12.27 -6.19 1.38
C THR A 8 -11.98 -6.79 0.01
N TYR A 9 -11.57 -8.05 0.01
CA TYR A 9 -11.36 -8.78 -1.24
C TYR A 9 -12.54 -9.71 -1.46
N ALA A 10 -13.13 -9.61 -2.64
CA ALA A 10 -14.27 -10.47 -3.00
C ALA A 10 -13.85 -11.94 -2.95
N GLU A 11 -14.77 -12.80 -2.50
CA GLU A 11 -14.51 -14.24 -2.37
C GLU A 11 -14.17 -14.90 -3.71
N ASP A 12 -14.64 -14.32 -4.82
CA ASP A 12 -14.39 -14.81 -6.18
C ASP A 12 -13.20 -14.13 -6.85
N SER A 13 -12.38 -13.38 -6.11
CA SER A 13 -11.18 -12.74 -6.67
C SER A 13 -10.24 -13.79 -7.28
N PHE A 14 -9.66 -13.44 -8.43
CA PHE A 14 -8.88 -14.39 -9.22
C PHE A 14 -7.71 -15.01 -8.46
N PHE A 15 -7.10 -14.27 -7.53
CA PHE A 15 -5.93 -14.77 -6.82
C PHE A 15 -6.26 -15.91 -5.84
N TYR A 16 -7.53 -16.09 -5.47
CA TYR A 16 -7.90 -17.19 -4.58
C TYR A 16 -7.93 -18.53 -5.30
N SER A 17 -8.18 -18.54 -6.60
CA SER A 17 -8.23 -19.79 -7.37
C SER A 17 -6.88 -20.50 -7.43
N GLY A 18 -5.78 -19.74 -7.36
CA GLY A 18 -4.43 -20.28 -7.41
C GLY A 18 -3.74 -20.40 -6.06
N HIS A 19 -4.36 -19.93 -4.98
CA HIS A 19 -3.69 -19.80 -3.67
C HIS A 19 -4.62 -20.23 -2.56
N PHE A 20 -4.67 -21.27 -2.39
CA PHE A 20 -4.50 -22.69 -2.35
C PHE A 20 -5.83 -23.32 -2.74
N PRO A 21 -5.92 -24.20 -3.73
CA PRO A 21 -7.16 -24.84 -4.09
C PRO A 21 -7.78 -25.59 -2.91
N GLY A 22 -9.06 -25.31 -2.62
CA GLY A 22 -9.75 -25.86 -1.47
C GLY A 22 -9.48 -25.14 -0.14
N PHE A 23 -8.47 -24.26 -0.09
CA PHE A 23 -8.12 -23.44 1.07
C PHE A 23 -7.72 -22.04 0.59
N PRO A 24 -8.66 -21.22 0.14
CA PRO A 24 -8.31 -19.90 -0.36
C PRO A 24 -7.85 -18.99 0.78
N LEU A 25 -6.64 -18.42 0.60
CA LEU A 25 -6.07 -17.43 1.50
C LEU A 25 -5.64 -16.22 0.67
N THR A 26 -5.76 -15.04 1.25
CA THR A 26 -5.25 -13.85 0.58
C THR A 26 -3.72 -13.89 0.56
N PRO A 27 -3.10 -13.85 -0.65
CA PRO A 27 -1.65 -13.85 -0.74
C PRO A 27 -1.03 -12.64 -0.04
N GLY A 28 0.12 -12.85 0.59
CA GLY A 28 0.83 -11.78 1.29
C GLY A 28 1.12 -10.58 0.39
N VAL A 29 1.45 -10.81 -0.87
CA VAL A 29 1.74 -9.71 -1.82
C VAL A 29 0.52 -8.81 -2.05
N ILE A 30 -0.68 -9.35 -1.98
CA ILE A 30 -1.92 -8.56 -2.12
C ILE A 30 -2.10 -7.66 -0.90
N ILE A 31 -1.79 -8.16 0.29
CA ILE A 31 -1.86 -7.38 1.52
C ILE A 31 -0.84 -6.24 1.47
N ILE A 32 0.38 -6.53 1.01
CA ILE A 32 1.43 -5.52 0.82
C ILE A 32 0.99 -4.45 -0.16
N GLU A 33 0.40 -4.85 -1.30
CA GLU A 33 -0.12 -3.89 -2.28
C GLU A 33 -1.17 -2.98 -1.67
N THR A 34 -2.07 -3.53 -0.86
CA THR A 34 -3.10 -2.76 -0.17
C THR A 34 -2.48 -1.76 0.81
N MET A 35 -1.45 -2.17 1.53
CA MET A 35 -0.70 -1.27 2.43
C MET A 35 -0.04 -0.14 1.64
N ALA A 36 0.55 -0.45 0.48
CA ALA A 36 1.20 0.56 -0.36
C ALA A 36 0.18 1.59 -0.87
N GLN A 37 -0.99 1.13 -1.29
CA GLN A 37 -2.06 2.02 -1.72
C GLN A 37 -2.55 2.92 -0.59
N ALA A 38 -2.74 2.37 0.61
CA ALA A 38 -3.15 3.16 1.76
C ALA A 38 -2.10 4.20 2.15
N SER A 39 -0.83 3.83 2.10
CA SER A 39 0.27 4.76 2.34
C SER A 39 0.27 5.91 1.33
N SER A 40 0.06 5.59 0.06
CA SER A 40 -0.02 6.60 -1.01
C SER A 40 -1.17 7.57 -0.78
N LEU A 41 -2.34 7.06 -0.44
CA LEU A 41 -3.51 7.90 -0.16
C LEU A 41 -3.26 8.84 1.02
N MET A 42 -2.62 8.35 2.07
CA MET A 42 -2.26 9.14 3.23
C MET A 42 -1.42 10.36 2.81
N MET A 43 -0.43 10.14 1.95
CA MET A 43 0.46 11.20 1.53
C MET A 43 -0.20 12.14 0.52
N LEU A 44 -0.98 11.63 -0.43
CA LEU A 44 -1.62 12.45 -1.45
C LEU A 44 -2.71 13.36 -0.88
N THR A 45 -3.26 13.03 0.28
CA THR A 45 -4.21 13.90 0.99
C THR A 45 -3.52 14.98 1.82
N THR A 46 -2.20 14.91 1.96
CA THR A 46 -1.41 15.94 2.64
C THR A 46 -1.16 17.11 1.67
N PRO A 47 -1.47 18.37 2.04
CA PRO A 47 -1.41 19.48 1.10
C PRO A 47 -0.08 19.64 0.35
N CYS A 48 1.05 19.40 1.00
CA CYS A 48 2.36 19.56 0.36
C CYS A 48 2.66 18.50 -0.72
N TYR A 49 1.90 17.43 -0.78
CA TYR A 49 2.07 16.38 -1.78
C TYR A 49 0.91 16.30 -2.77
N SER A 50 -0.07 17.15 -2.63
CA SER A 50 -1.22 17.20 -3.54
C SER A 50 -0.74 17.45 -4.97
N GLY A 51 -1.28 16.68 -5.92
CA GLY A 51 -0.91 16.81 -7.33
C GLY A 51 0.39 16.13 -7.73
N GLN A 52 1.04 15.42 -6.83
CA GLN A 52 2.24 14.66 -7.13
C GLN A 52 1.91 13.23 -7.53
N ILE A 53 2.86 12.59 -8.20
CA ILE A 53 2.79 11.17 -8.54
C ILE A 53 3.57 10.38 -7.49
N VAL A 54 2.95 9.32 -6.99
CA VAL A 54 3.56 8.45 -5.98
C VAL A 54 4.10 7.21 -6.66
N TYR A 55 5.34 6.88 -6.36
CA TYR A 55 5.97 5.65 -6.82
C TYR A 55 6.31 4.78 -5.62
N PHE A 56 5.83 3.55 -5.65
CA PHE A 56 6.23 2.54 -4.68
C PHE A 56 7.67 2.12 -4.98
N VAL A 57 8.54 2.20 -3.99
CA VAL A 57 9.98 1.91 -4.17
C VAL A 57 10.34 0.57 -3.56
N GLY A 58 9.80 0.26 -2.39
CA GLY A 58 10.15 -0.98 -1.74
C GLY A 58 9.41 -1.19 -0.44
N ILE A 59 9.69 -2.33 0.15
CA ILE A 59 9.11 -2.73 1.42
C ILE A 59 10.20 -3.43 2.23
N ARG A 60 10.16 -3.23 3.53
CA ARG A 60 11.06 -3.94 4.44
C ARG A 60 10.32 -4.35 5.71
N GLU A 61 10.89 -5.33 6.40
CA GLU A 61 10.33 -5.83 7.66
C GLU A 61 8.87 -6.26 7.54
N ALA A 62 8.52 -6.84 6.39
CA ALA A 62 7.19 -7.38 6.20
C ALA A 62 7.03 -8.67 7.01
N ARG A 63 5.99 -8.72 7.84
CA ARG A 63 5.68 -9.89 8.67
C ARG A 63 4.20 -10.17 8.61
N PHE A 64 3.86 -11.45 8.56
CA PHE A 64 2.48 -11.93 8.49
C PHE A 64 2.20 -12.81 9.70
N PHE A 65 1.21 -12.43 10.48
CA PHE A 65 0.90 -13.11 11.74
C PHE A 65 -0.38 -13.93 11.67
N LYS A 66 -1.29 -13.57 10.76
CA LYS A 66 -2.59 -14.22 10.66
C LYS A 66 -3.04 -14.25 9.21
N ALA A 67 -3.62 -15.38 8.80
CA ALA A 67 -4.18 -15.51 7.46
C ALA A 67 -5.40 -14.60 7.29
N VAL A 68 -5.52 -14.02 6.11
CA VAL A 68 -6.68 -13.21 5.72
C VAL A 68 -7.53 -14.06 4.80
N LEU A 69 -8.76 -14.33 5.22
CA LEU A 69 -9.69 -15.18 4.50
C LEU A 69 -10.49 -14.39 3.47
N PRO A 70 -11.04 -15.07 2.44
CA PRO A 70 -11.90 -14.40 1.48
C PRO A 70 -13.08 -13.70 2.16
N GLY A 71 -13.39 -12.49 1.72
CA GLY A 71 -14.52 -11.73 2.27
C GLY A 71 -14.23 -11.05 3.60
N ALA A 72 -13.07 -11.28 4.21
CA ALA A 72 -12.73 -10.61 5.47
C ALA A 72 -12.52 -9.12 5.26
N VAL A 73 -12.95 -8.33 6.24
CA VAL A 73 -12.68 -6.90 6.26
C VAL A 73 -11.29 -6.68 6.84
N ILE A 74 -10.43 -5.99 6.11
CA ILE A 74 -9.09 -5.65 6.56
C ILE A 74 -9.10 -4.17 6.92
N ARG A 75 -8.67 -3.86 8.13
CA ARG A 75 -8.44 -2.49 8.56
C ARG A 75 -6.96 -2.19 8.45
N LEU A 76 -6.65 -1.06 7.84
CA LEU A 76 -5.27 -0.62 7.61
C LEU A 76 -5.04 0.62 8.43
N THR A 77 -3.98 0.61 9.20
CA THR A 77 -3.53 1.78 9.95
C THR A 77 -2.08 2.03 9.62
N GLY A 78 -1.68 3.29 9.65
CA GLY A 78 -0.30 3.60 9.37
C GLY A 78 0.08 5.01 9.72
N SER A 79 1.39 5.24 9.76
CA SER A 79 1.95 6.55 10.03
C SER A 79 3.28 6.72 9.32
N VAL A 80 3.62 7.96 8.99
CA VAL A 80 4.92 8.29 8.42
C VAL A 80 5.98 8.19 9.51
N VAL A 81 7.04 7.45 9.25
CA VAL A 81 8.17 7.31 10.19
C VAL A 81 9.41 8.06 9.71
N SER A 82 9.52 8.35 8.43
CA SER A 82 10.65 9.09 7.88
C SER A 82 10.23 9.82 6.60
N MET A 83 10.72 11.03 6.42
CA MET A 83 10.40 11.85 5.26
C MET A 83 11.63 12.68 4.91
N ARG A 84 12.39 12.27 3.87
CA ARG A 84 13.63 12.95 3.47
C ARG A 84 13.81 12.91 1.97
N HIS A 85 14.12 14.06 1.38
CA HIS A 85 14.50 14.16 -0.03
C HIS A 85 13.50 13.52 -0.98
N GLY A 86 12.21 13.68 -0.71
CA GLY A 86 11.16 13.07 -1.52
C GLY A 86 10.97 11.59 -1.30
N VAL A 87 11.66 11.01 -0.33
CA VAL A 87 11.49 9.59 0.05
C VAL A 87 10.73 9.53 1.37
N VAL A 88 9.63 8.79 1.37
CA VAL A 88 8.77 8.65 2.54
C VAL A 88 8.70 7.19 2.94
N GLU A 89 9.00 6.92 4.21
CA GLU A 89 8.78 5.62 4.81
C GLU A 89 7.60 5.68 5.75
N SER A 90 6.71 4.70 5.60
CA SER A 90 5.50 4.60 6.42
C SER A 90 5.45 3.24 7.11
N SER A 91 5.14 3.24 8.40
CA SER A 91 4.87 2.01 9.13
C SER A 91 3.40 1.68 8.96
N MET A 92 3.11 0.51 8.38
CA MET A 92 1.75 0.08 8.06
C MET A 92 1.40 -1.17 8.81
N GLU A 93 0.14 -1.26 9.23
CA GLU A 93 -0.41 -2.43 9.90
C GLU A 93 -1.73 -2.82 9.25
N ALA A 94 -1.96 -4.12 9.12
CA ALA A 94 -3.22 -4.66 8.65
C ALA A 94 -3.85 -5.50 9.76
N TRP A 95 -5.15 -5.30 9.98
CA TRP A 95 -5.91 -5.92 11.06
C TRP A 95 -7.11 -6.66 10.48
N THR A 96 -7.39 -7.83 10.99
CA THR A 96 -8.61 -8.57 10.67
C THR A 96 -9.18 -9.20 11.92
N GLY A 97 -10.49 -9.07 12.12
CA GLY A 97 -11.15 -9.61 13.32
C GLY A 97 -10.56 -9.09 14.63
N GLY A 98 -10.09 -7.84 14.66
CA GLY A 98 -9.50 -7.25 15.86
C GLY A 98 -8.08 -7.72 16.17
N VAL A 99 -7.48 -8.52 15.29
CA VAL A 99 -6.12 -9.06 15.46
C VAL A 99 -5.22 -8.50 14.38
N ARG A 100 -4.00 -8.13 14.75
CA ARG A 100 -3.00 -7.65 13.79
C ARG A 100 -2.57 -8.82 12.90
N ALA A 101 -2.83 -8.71 11.62
CA ALA A 101 -2.56 -9.75 10.64
C ALA A 101 -1.21 -9.58 9.95
N ALA A 102 -0.77 -8.35 9.73
CA ALA A 102 0.48 -8.08 9.05
C ALA A 102 1.03 -6.71 9.42
N VAL A 103 2.33 -6.55 9.28
CA VAL A 103 3.03 -5.27 9.43
C VAL A 103 4.07 -5.14 8.33
N ALA A 104 4.39 -3.91 7.96
CA ALA A 104 5.46 -3.63 7.00
C ALA A 104 5.88 -2.17 7.07
N ILE A 105 7.10 -1.89 6.62
CA ILE A 105 7.56 -0.54 6.33
C ILE A 105 7.52 -0.36 4.82
N VAL A 106 6.73 0.59 4.36
CA VAL A 106 6.53 0.88 2.94
C VAL A 106 7.31 2.12 2.56
N THR A 107 8.11 2.05 1.52
CA THR A 107 8.89 3.18 1.01
C THR A 107 8.32 3.65 -0.31
N CYS A 108 8.01 4.94 -0.38
CA CYS A 108 7.48 5.59 -1.58
C CYS A 108 8.33 6.81 -1.90
N THR A 109 8.35 7.19 -3.19
CA THR A 109 8.89 8.47 -3.63
C THR A 109 7.78 9.29 -4.26
N PHE A 110 7.96 10.60 -4.22
CA PHE A 110 6.98 11.54 -4.77
C PHE A 110 7.68 12.39 -5.82
N ARG A 111 7.01 12.58 -6.96
CA ARG A 111 7.49 13.42 -8.04
C ARG A 111 6.38 14.33 -8.51
N PRO A 112 6.70 15.56 -8.92
CA PRO A 112 5.69 16.44 -9.49
C PRO A 112 5.07 15.81 -10.72
N HIS A 113 3.76 16.02 -10.90
CA HIS A 113 3.09 15.61 -12.13
C HIS A 113 3.56 16.51 -13.27
N ARG A 114 4.09 15.90 -14.34
CA ARG A 114 4.56 16.64 -15.51
C ARG A 114 3.44 16.79 -16.53
N SER A 115 3.38 17.97 -17.16
CA SER A 115 2.51 18.19 -18.31
C SER A 115 3.04 17.42 -19.52
N SER A 116 2.19 17.25 -20.55
CA SER A 116 2.60 16.58 -21.79
C SER A 116 3.77 17.29 -22.45
N SER A 117 3.81 18.62 -22.42
CA SER A 117 4.90 19.40 -23.01
C SER A 117 6.21 19.16 -22.28
N ASP A 118 6.18 19.03 -20.96
CA ASP A 118 7.40 18.72 -20.18
C ASP A 118 7.93 17.33 -20.53
N ARG A 119 7.03 16.36 -20.71
CA ARG A 119 7.42 15.00 -21.07
C ARG A 119 8.06 14.95 -22.46
N GLU A 120 7.51 15.69 -23.42
CA GLU A 120 8.06 15.76 -24.76
C GLU A 120 9.46 16.39 -24.76
N GLY A 121 9.67 17.41 -23.94
CA GLY A 121 10.97 18.04 -23.82
C GLY A 121 12.03 17.20 -23.13
N LYS A 122 11.65 16.04 -22.60
CA LYS A 122 12.54 15.17 -21.84
C LYS A 122 12.66 13.77 -22.43
N VAL A 123 12.45 13.65 -23.72
CA VAL A 123 12.64 12.39 -24.42
C VAL A 123 14.08 11.90 -24.22
N GLY A 124 14.25 10.69 -23.71
CA GLY A 124 15.54 10.11 -23.42
C GLY A 124 16.19 10.56 -22.13
N GLY A 125 15.51 11.43 -21.38
CA GLY A 125 16.03 11.93 -20.10
C GLY A 125 15.45 11.24 -18.89
#